data_97983345748408b0723e3f050986635e
#
_entry.id   97983345748408b0723e3f050986635e
#
_cell.length_a   1.000
_cell.length_b   1.000
_cell.length_c   1.000
_cell.angle_alpha   90.00
_cell.angle_beta   90.00
_cell.angle_gamma   90.00
#
_symmetry.space_group_name_H-M   'P 1'
#
loop_
_entity.id
_entity.type
_entity.pdbx_description
1 polymer ?
#
loop_
_entity_poly.entity_id
_entity_poly.type
_entity_poly.pdbx_seq_one_letter_code
_entity_poly.pdbx_strand_id
1 'polypeptide(L)'
;MCFDDKKREFVITEMFPRRPLINYLWNENVVWSLDQFGNGKSLACIGSERRTITDGKRIVYVKTTDGEVFSPTRNFKKENFEIFETHVGLGYHKIIGRHKGIETITTFALPESGYSEFMNVSFE
;
A
#
# COMPACT_ATOMS: atom_id res chain seq x y z
N MET A 1 -1.21 -3.65 16.24
CA MET A 1 -0.56 -4.56 15.27
C MET A 1 -0.57 -5.97 15.83
N CYS A 2 -1.06 -6.89 15.06
CA CYS A 2 -1.11 -8.30 15.43
C CYS A 2 -0.78 -9.18 14.23
N PHE A 3 -0.46 -10.46 14.52
CA PHE A 3 -0.23 -11.45 13.47
C PHE A 3 -1.46 -12.35 13.34
N ASP A 4 -1.96 -12.48 12.13
CA ASP A 4 -3.04 -13.41 11.78
C ASP A 4 -2.43 -14.73 11.29
N ASP A 5 -2.43 -15.74 12.15
CA ASP A 5 -1.85 -17.05 11.87
C ASP A 5 -2.51 -17.78 10.69
N LYS A 6 -3.81 -17.58 10.51
CA LYS A 6 -4.56 -18.25 9.44
C LYS A 6 -4.20 -17.70 8.07
N LYS A 7 -4.06 -16.41 7.98
CA LYS A 7 -3.71 -15.71 6.73
C LYS A 7 -2.21 -15.50 6.56
N ARG A 8 -1.44 -15.71 7.63
CA ARG A 8 -0.01 -15.41 7.70
C ARG A 8 0.29 -13.97 7.34
N GLU A 9 -0.47 -13.06 7.94
CA GLU A 9 -0.36 -11.62 7.73
C GLU A 9 -0.10 -10.90 9.04
N PHE A 10 0.70 -9.84 8.99
CA PHE A 10 0.69 -8.81 10.02
C PHE A 10 -0.40 -7.80 9.69
N VAL A 11 -1.28 -7.55 10.64
CA VAL A 11 -2.38 -6.60 10.49
C VAL A 11 -2.10 -5.37 11.35
N ILE A 12 -2.08 -4.21 10.73
CA ILE A 12 -1.86 -2.92 11.36
C ILE A 12 -3.15 -2.14 11.28
N THR A 13 -3.75 -1.86 12.43
CA THR A 13 -5.04 -1.16 12.52
C THR A 13 -4.91 0.30 12.95
N GLU A 14 -3.69 0.75 13.24
CA GLU A 14 -3.44 2.12 13.66
C GLU A 14 -3.61 3.10 12.49
N MET A 15 -4.68 3.89 12.56
CA MET A 15 -5.00 4.88 11.53
C MET A 15 -4.09 6.11 11.58
N PHE A 16 -3.57 6.43 12.75
CA PHE A 16 -2.69 7.58 12.99
C PHE A 16 -1.41 7.13 13.72
N PRO A 17 -0.54 6.36 13.05
CA PRO A 17 0.66 5.83 13.69
C PRO A 17 1.65 6.96 14.02
N ARG A 18 2.38 6.80 15.11
CA ARG A 18 3.43 7.75 15.52
C ARG A 18 4.66 7.66 14.62
N ARG A 19 4.89 6.50 14.03
CA ARG A 19 6.02 6.21 13.14
C ARG A 19 5.53 5.46 11.92
N PRO A 20 6.14 5.66 10.77
CA PRO A 20 5.91 4.77 9.64
C PRO A 20 6.44 3.37 9.97
N LEU A 21 5.64 2.37 9.64
CA LEU A 21 6.07 0.98 9.63
C LEU A 21 6.36 0.63 8.17
N ILE A 22 7.57 0.22 7.90
CA ILE A 22 8.03 -0.01 6.53
C ILE A 22 8.03 -1.51 6.24
N ASN A 23 7.36 -1.88 5.17
CA ASN A 23 7.43 -3.20 4.56
C ASN A 23 8.27 -3.14 3.29
N TYR A 24 8.93 -4.23 2.97
CA TYR A 24 9.72 -4.36 1.75
C TYR A 24 9.16 -5.48 0.88
N LEU A 25 8.93 -5.15 -0.38
CA LEU A 25 8.68 -6.13 -1.44
C LEU A 25 9.92 -6.18 -2.32
N TRP A 26 10.33 -7.37 -2.74
CA TRP A 26 11.48 -7.50 -3.61
C TRP A 26 11.36 -8.70 -4.55
N ASN A 27 12.04 -8.59 -5.66
CA ASN A 27 12.41 -9.68 -6.52
C ASN A 27 13.90 -9.53 -6.86
N GLU A 28 14.43 -10.30 -7.80
CA GLU A 28 15.85 -10.18 -8.18
C GLU A 28 16.23 -8.83 -8.82
N ASN A 29 15.25 -8.05 -9.29
CA ASN A 29 15.45 -6.81 -10.05
C ASN A 29 15.02 -5.54 -9.30
N VAL A 30 14.11 -5.64 -8.34
CA VAL A 30 13.48 -4.49 -7.68
C VAL A 30 13.41 -4.69 -6.19
N VAL A 31 13.70 -3.61 -5.46
CA VAL A 31 13.38 -3.49 -4.02
C VAL A 31 12.40 -2.33 -3.86
N TRP A 32 11.29 -2.57 -3.21
CA TRP A 32 10.23 -1.59 -3.00
C TRP A 32 9.88 -1.47 -1.52
N SER A 33 10.11 -0.30 -0.95
CA SER A 33 9.70 0.02 0.43
C SER A 33 8.33 0.67 0.44
N LEU A 34 7.46 0.23 1.33
CA LEU A 34 6.09 0.73 1.47
C LEU A 34 5.76 0.97 2.94
N ASP A 35 5.21 2.14 3.25
CA ASP A 35 4.64 2.40 4.57
C ASP A 35 3.17 1.95 4.65
N GLN A 36 2.49 2.24 5.78
CA GLN A 36 1.09 1.86 5.99
C GLN A 36 0.13 2.50 4.99
N PHE A 37 0.55 3.53 4.29
CA PHE A 37 -0.26 4.28 3.34
C PHE A 37 0.15 3.99 1.88
N GLY A 38 1.05 3.05 1.66
CA GLY A 38 1.54 2.72 0.33
C GLY A 38 2.53 3.73 -0.24
N ASN A 39 3.10 4.58 0.59
CA ASN A 39 4.16 5.49 0.18
C ASN A 39 5.52 4.83 0.32
N GLY A 40 6.45 5.24 -0.48
CA GLY A 40 7.81 4.76 -0.38
C GLY A 40 8.56 4.83 -1.69
N LYS A 41 9.63 4.07 -1.77
CA LYS A 41 10.58 4.14 -2.84
C LYS A 41 10.83 2.77 -3.45
N SER A 42 10.88 2.70 -4.75
CA SER A 42 11.34 1.50 -5.44
C SER A 42 12.63 1.77 -6.19
N LEU A 43 13.52 0.79 -6.13
CA LEU A 43 14.83 0.82 -6.75
C LEU A 43 14.99 -0.36 -7.72
N ALA A 44 15.43 -0.08 -8.93
CA ALA A 44 15.89 -1.10 -9.85
C ALA A 44 17.34 -1.45 -9.53
N CYS A 45 17.61 -2.75 -9.44
CA CYS A 45 18.95 -3.29 -9.21
C CYS A 45 19.53 -3.74 -10.56
N ILE A 46 20.41 -2.94 -11.14
CA ILE A 46 21.01 -3.20 -12.45
C ILE A 46 22.52 -3.37 -12.25
N GLY A 47 22.98 -4.63 -12.18
CA GLY A 47 24.36 -4.93 -11.81
C GLY A 47 24.66 -4.42 -10.39
N SER A 48 25.69 -3.59 -10.26
CA SER A 48 26.05 -2.92 -9.00
C SER A 48 25.32 -1.59 -8.78
N GLU A 49 24.56 -1.13 -9.79
CA GLU A 49 23.84 0.13 -9.72
C GLU A 49 22.46 -0.04 -9.09
N ARG A 50 21.98 1.03 -8.46
CA ARG A 50 20.63 1.17 -7.94
C ARG A 50 20.03 2.43 -8.54
N ARG A 51 18.91 2.27 -9.25
CA ARG A 51 18.22 3.38 -9.90
C ARG A 51 16.80 3.49 -9.34
N THR A 52 16.40 4.71 -9.00
CA THR A 52 15.04 4.97 -8.54
C THR A 52 14.07 4.79 -9.69
N ILE A 53 13.04 3.94 -9.46
CA ILE A 53 11.89 3.82 -10.36
C ILE A 53 10.83 4.82 -9.93
N THR A 54 10.41 4.76 -8.67
CA THR A 54 9.45 5.69 -8.09
C THR A 54 9.91 6.11 -6.71
N ASP A 55 9.52 7.33 -6.32
CA ASP A 55 9.81 7.88 -4.99
C ASP A 55 8.63 8.74 -4.53
N GLY A 56 8.20 8.52 -3.28
CA GLY A 56 7.19 9.31 -2.63
C GLY A 56 5.81 8.69 -2.63
N LYS A 57 4.81 9.49 -2.92
CA LYS A 57 3.39 9.12 -2.80
C LYS A 57 2.84 8.53 -4.08
N ARG A 58 2.08 7.45 -3.92
CA ARG A 58 1.23 6.89 -4.97
C ARG A 58 -0.21 7.15 -4.57
N ILE A 59 -0.87 8.03 -5.28
CA ILE A 59 -2.21 8.48 -4.90
C ILE A 59 -3.22 8.08 -5.97
N VAL A 60 -4.23 7.34 -5.53
CA VAL A 60 -5.43 7.08 -6.30
C VAL A 60 -6.57 7.86 -5.66
N TYR A 61 -7.39 8.47 -6.47
CA TYR A 61 -8.56 9.24 -6.02
C TYR A 61 -9.83 8.52 -6.40
N VAL A 62 -10.75 8.44 -5.46
CA VAL A 62 -12.13 7.98 -5.70
C VAL A 62 -13.05 9.17 -5.54
N LYS A 63 -13.85 9.43 -6.57
CA LYS A 63 -14.89 10.45 -6.52
C LYS A 63 -16.25 9.78 -6.38
N THR A 64 -16.96 10.13 -5.34
CA THR A 64 -18.31 9.62 -5.08
C THR A 64 -19.35 10.34 -5.94
N THR A 65 -20.56 9.80 -6.01
CA THR A 65 -21.67 10.38 -6.79
C THR A 65 -22.13 11.74 -6.24
N ASP A 66 -21.91 11.99 -4.95
CA ASP A 66 -22.19 13.29 -4.30
C ASP A 66 -21.07 14.32 -4.47
N GLY A 67 -20.01 13.97 -5.20
CA GLY A 67 -18.90 14.87 -5.53
C GLY A 67 -17.75 14.87 -4.55
N GLU A 68 -17.80 14.06 -3.49
CA GLU A 68 -16.67 13.95 -2.57
C GLU A 68 -15.52 13.16 -3.20
N VAL A 69 -14.31 13.52 -2.81
CA VAL A 69 -13.07 12.87 -3.27
C VAL A 69 -12.29 12.39 -2.06
N PHE A 70 -11.88 11.13 -2.08
CA PHE A 70 -10.99 10.56 -1.08
C PHE A 70 -9.95 9.64 -1.71
N SER A 71 -8.91 9.32 -0.96
CA SER A 71 -7.91 8.32 -1.38
C SER A 71 -8.07 7.05 -0.56
N PRO A 72 -8.16 5.88 -1.20
CA PRO A 72 -8.22 4.59 -0.48
C PRO A 72 -7.05 4.34 0.46
N THR A 73 -5.92 4.95 0.20
CA THR A 73 -4.71 4.84 1.03
C THR A 73 -4.54 5.98 2.03
N ARG A 74 -5.52 6.88 2.13
CA ARG A 74 -5.49 8.09 2.98
C ARG A 74 -4.35 9.07 2.68
N ASN A 75 -3.85 9.06 1.46
CA ASN A 75 -2.74 9.94 1.06
C ASN A 75 -3.17 11.34 0.63
N PHE A 76 -4.47 11.56 0.46
CA PHE A 76 -5.01 12.86 0.04
C PHE A 76 -5.32 13.76 1.24
N LYS A 77 -6.07 13.22 2.21
CA LYS A 77 -6.42 13.89 3.46
C LYS A 77 -6.28 12.90 4.61
N LYS A 78 -5.99 13.39 5.80
CA LYS A 78 -6.02 12.58 7.02
C LYS A 78 -7.45 12.42 7.53
N GLU A 79 -8.29 11.77 6.74
CA GLU A 79 -9.68 11.51 7.08
C GLU A 79 -9.81 10.32 8.02
N ASN A 80 -10.84 10.34 8.85
CA ASN A 80 -11.24 9.17 9.63
C ASN A 80 -12.02 8.23 8.73
N PHE A 81 -11.47 7.04 8.53
CA PHE A 81 -12.17 5.94 7.88
C PHE A 81 -12.92 5.11 8.94
N GLU A 82 -13.98 4.47 8.54
CA GLU A 82 -14.70 3.51 9.39
C GLU A 82 -13.82 2.29 9.66
N ILE A 83 -13.09 1.86 8.63
CA ILE A 83 -12.07 0.81 8.69
C ILE A 83 -10.85 1.29 7.91
N PHE A 84 -9.68 1.13 8.49
CA PHE A 84 -8.42 1.31 7.79
C PHE A 84 -7.40 0.34 8.36
N GLU A 85 -7.03 -0.65 7.57
CA GLU A 85 -6.11 -1.70 7.97
C GLU A 85 -5.05 -1.90 6.92
N THR A 86 -3.82 -2.12 7.36
CA THR A 86 -2.72 -2.52 6.49
C THR A 86 -2.36 -3.96 6.79
N HIS A 87 -2.42 -4.79 5.77
CA HIS A 87 -2.11 -6.20 5.84
C HIS A 87 -0.79 -6.47 5.13
N VAL A 88 0.19 -6.93 5.87
CA VAL A 88 1.51 -7.27 5.36
C VAL A 88 1.62 -8.78 5.28
N GLY A 89 1.62 -9.30 4.08
CA GLY A 89 1.78 -10.72 3.80
C GLY A 89 3.10 -11.02 3.10
N LEU A 90 3.33 -12.28 2.84
CA LEU A 90 4.51 -12.72 2.11
C LEU A 90 4.35 -12.37 0.62
N GLY A 91 5.14 -11.43 0.15
CA GLY A 91 5.14 -11.02 -1.26
C GLY A 91 4.05 -10.02 -1.65
N TYR A 92 3.31 -9.48 -0.69
CA TYR A 92 2.33 -8.43 -0.96
C TYR A 92 2.13 -7.48 0.22
N HIS A 93 1.57 -6.33 -0.08
CA HIS A 93 1.19 -5.29 0.86
C HIS A 93 -0.22 -4.85 0.50
N LYS A 94 -1.15 -4.92 1.43
CA LYS A 94 -2.56 -4.69 1.15
C LYS A 94 -3.14 -3.68 2.14
N ILE A 95 -3.90 -2.72 1.63
CA ILE A 95 -4.59 -1.72 2.44
C ILE A 95 -6.09 -1.93 2.23
N ILE A 96 -6.81 -2.17 3.33
CA ILE A 96 -8.27 -2.31 3.34
C ILE A 96 -8.83 -1.08 4.01
N GLY A 97 -9.71 -0.37 3.31
CA GLY A 97 -10.37 0.82 3.82
C GLY A 97 -11.88 0.77 3.63
N ARG A 98 -12.60 1.39 4.55
CA ARG A 98 -14.02 1.70 4.37
C ARG A 98 -14.23 3.16 4.70
N HIS A 99 -14.77 3.89 3.75
CA HIS A 99 -15.06 5.30 3.88
C HIS A 99 -16.40 5.61 3.23
N LYS A 100 -17.33 6.14 4.00
CA LYS A 100 -18.70 6.44 3.54
C LYS A 100 -19.41 5.25 2.90
N GLY A 101 -19.25 4.07 3.50
CA GLY A 101 -19.86 2.85 3.02
C GLY A 101 -19.17 2.21 1.82
N ILE A 102 -18.15 2.84 1.26
CA ILE A 102 -17.37 2.30 0.15
C ILE A 102 -16.19 1.53 0.72
N GLU A 103 -16.13 0.25 0.44
CA GLU A 103 -15.00 -0.59 0.80
C GLU A 103 -13.99 -0.62 -0.33
N THR A 104 -12.73 -0.42 -0.01
CA THR A 104 -11.61 -0.42 -0.96
C THR A 104 -10.54 -1.39 -0.51
N ILE A 105 -9.95 -2.08 -1.47
CA ILE A 105 -8.79 -2.94 -1.26
C ILE A 105 -7.72 -2.51 -2.25
N THR A 106 -6.59 -2.04 -1.73
CA THR A 106 -5.43 -1.67 -2.53
C THR A 106 -4.32 -2.67 -2.27
N THR A 107 -3.89 -3.37 -3.31
CA THR A 107 -2.85 -4.38 -3.21
C THR A 107 -1.62 -3.95 -4.01
N PHE A 108 -0.47 -4.00 -3.36
CA PHE A 108 0.84 -3.74 -3.96
C PHE A 108 1.58 -5.06 -4.06
N ALA A 109 2.14 -5.34 -5.21
CA ALA A 109 2.92 -6.55 -5.46
C ALA A 109 3.95 -6.32 -6.54
N LEU A 110 4.98 -7.15 -6.55
CA LEU A 110 5.96 -7.24 -7.62
C LEU A 110 5.74 -8.53 -8.39
N PRO A 111 6.03 -8.56 -9.70
CA PRO A 111 6.11 -9.81 -10.44
C PRO A 111 7.27 -10.67 -9.94
N GLU A 112 7.30 -11.92 -10.30
CA GLU A 112 8.37 -12.85 -9.95
C GLU A 112 9.75 -12.36 -10.42
N SER A 113 9.77 -11.71 -11.58
CA SER A 113 10.96 -11.10 -12.18
C SER A 113 10.60 -9.84 -12.97
N GLY A 114 11.61 -9.05 -13.32
CA GLY A 114 11.42 -7.81 -14.08
C GLY A 114 11.34 -6.58 -13.20
N TYR A 115 11.05 -5.44 -13.81
CA TYR A 115 11.15 -4.11 -13.20
C TYR A 115 9.80 -3.43 -13.00
N SER A 116 8.72 -4.19 -13.04
CA SER A 116 7.36 -3.63 -12.90
C SER A 116 6.90 -3.59 -11.45
N GLU A 117 6.16 -2.56 -11.10
CA GLU A 117 5.37 -2.47 -9.87
C GLU A 117 3.90 -2.67 -10.21
N PHE A 118 3.16 -3.36 -9.34
CA PHE A 118 1.72 -3.48 -9.47
C PHE A 118 1.01 -2.84 -8.28
N MET A 119 0.04 -2.00 -8.60
CA MET A 119 -0.90 -1.45 -7.63
C MET A 119 -2.32 -1.71 -8.16
N ASN A 120 -3.03 -2.59 -7.50
CA ASN A 120 -4.40 -2.94 -7.86
C ASN A 120 -5.35 -2.36 -6.84
N VAL A 121 -6.36 -1.63 -7.31
CA VAL A 121 -7.40 -1.04 -6.47
C VAL A 121 -8.75 -1.63 -6.87
N SER A 122 -9.41 -2.26 -5.93
CA SER A 122 -10.79 -2.72 -6.08
C SER A 122 -11.69 -2.01 -5.07
N PHE A 123 -12.96 -1.82 -5.42
CA PHE A 123 -13.93 -1.16 -4.54
C PHE A 123 -15.35 -1.63 -4.81
N GLU A 124 -16.14 -1.56 -3.76
CA GLU A 124 -17.57 -1.88 -3.78
C GLU A 124 -18.40 -0.74 -3.18
#